data_ca8da646542d2f1c9372f3042d3058a4
#
_entry.id   ca8da646542d2f1c9372f3042d3058a4
#
_cell.length_a   1.000
_cell.length_b   1.000
_cell.length_c   1.000
_cell.angle_alpha   90.00
_cell.angle_beta   90.00
_cell.angle_gamma   90.00
#
_symmetry.space_group_name_H-M   'P 1'
#
loop_
_entity.id
_entity.type
_entity.pdbx_description
1 polymer ?
#
loop_
_entity_poly.entity_id
_entity_poly.type
_entity_poly.pdbx_seq_one_letter_code
_entity_poly.pdbx_strand_id
1 'polypeptide(L)'
;AGSVSISVGSGNDGVGGRIVVTSGSTEDKTGGSISMSTGFGSVRSSGSFTLASSDSGASGVSGSLSLKSGSASSGSSGSIVFKTGSSISGTGGSISVSLGAGDEGAGGRIVVSAGTSFDKTGGSVSLSSGEGSSTSSGAFTLRSTDGGSNGASGGMSFKTGSASSGSGGSIVLKSGSAVSGDGGSISVSVGSGDTGAGGRVVLIAGGSTDITGGSVSVSYTHLRAHETEE
;
A
#
# COMPACT_ATOMS: atom_id res chain seq x y z
N ALA A 1 8.27 -8.44 40.44
CA ALA A 1 8.04 -7.52 39.30
C ALA A 1 6.94 -6.51 39.70
N GLY A 2 7.16 -5.24 39.40
CA GLY A 2 6.22 -4.16 39.67
C GLY A 2 5.49 -3.69 38.41
N SER A 3 4.35 -3.02 38.58
CA SER A 3 3.63 -2.35 37.50
C SER A 3 3.42 -0.87 37.85
N VAL A 4 3.39 -0.02 36.82
CA VAL A 4 2.95 1.36 36.93
C VAL A 4 1.66 1.50 36.11
N SER A 5 0.61 2.02 36.74
CA SER A 5 -0.67 2.32 36.08
C SER A 5 -0.98 3.80 36.21
N ILE A 6 -1.29 4.44 35.09
CA ILE A 6 -1.73 5.83 35.04
C ILE A 6 -3.15 5.83 34.51
N SER A 7 -4.12 6.25 35.31
CA SER A 7 -5.53 6.33 34.93
C SER A 7 -6.13 7.66 35.32
N VAL A 8 -7.10 8.12 34.60
CA VAL A 8 -7.89 9.31 34.93
C VAL A 8 -9.35 8.91 35.17
N GLY A 9 -10.06 9.72 35.94
CA GLY A 9 -11.43 9.43 36.33
C GLY A 9 -12.39 9.41 35.15
N SER A 10 -13.45 8.62 35.27
CA SER A 10 -14.63 8.61 34.40
C SER A 10 -15.62 9.71 34.82
N GLY A 11 -16.36 10.26 33.86
CA GLY A 11 -17.48 11.20 34.15
C GLY A 11 -18.82 10.53 33.81
N ASN A 12 -19.82 10.68 34.67
CA ASN A 12 -21.17 10.20 34.42
C ASN A 12 -22.00 11.17 33.57
N ASP A 13 -21.84 12.50 33.84
CA ASP A 13 -22.62 13.57 33.19
C ASP A 13 -21.74 14.59 32.47
N GLY A 14 -20.46 14.28 32.24
CA GLY A 14 -19.49 15.16 31.60
C GLY A 14 -18.39 14.43 30.84
N VAL A 15 -17.44 15.20 30.31
CA VAL A 15 -16.30 14.65 29.57
C VAL A 15 -15.36 13.92 30.54
N GLY A 16 -14.87 12.75 30.14
CA GLY A 16 -13.85 12.00 30.89
C GLY A 16 -12.53 12.75 31.01
N GLY A 17 -11.68 12.33 31.95
CA GLY A 17 -10.36 12.93 32.15
C GLY A 17 -9.41 12.69 30.97
N ARG A 18 -8.36 13.50 30.87
CA ARG A 18 -7.36 13.50 29.80
C ARG A 18 -5.95 13.26 30.35
N ILE A 19 -5.17 12.40 29.70
CA ILE A 19 -3.72 12.26 29.92
C ILE A 19 -3.00 12.99 28.79
N VAL A 20 -2.04 13.85 29.14
CA VAL A 20 -1.17 14.55 28.19
C VAL A 20 0.28 14.28 28.54
N VAL A 21 1.05 13.80 27.55
CA VAL A 21 2.48 13.58 27.69
C VAL A 21 3.19 14.43 26.64
N THR A 22 4.00 15.38 27.07
CA THR A 22 4.76 16.29 26.19
C THR A 22 6.20 16.34 26.62
N SER A 23 7.11 16.43 25.67
CA SER A 23 8.52 16.73 25.92
C SER A 23 8.78 18.24 25.89
N GLY A 24 9.92 18.67 26.45
CA GLY A 24 10.28 20.09 26.51
C GLY A 24 10.59 20.67 25.12
N SER A 25 10.26 21.97 24.96
CA SER A 25 10.65 22.77 23.80
C SER A 25 11.91 23.59 24.09
N THR A 26 12.60 24.01 23.03
CA THR A 26 13.76 24.92 23.12
C THR A 26 13.72 25.89 21.93
N GLU A 27 14.26 27.09 22.11
CA GLU A 27 14.33 28.09 21.06
C GLU A 27 15.57 27.91 20.17
N ASP A 28 16.70 27.54 20.75
CA ASP A 28 18.00 27.54 20.05
C ASP A 28 18.60 26.15 19.80
N LYS A 29 17.99 25.09 20.28
CA LYS A 29 18.54 23.73 20.19
C LYS A 29 17.46 22.70 19.88
N THR A 30 17.85 21.44 19.83
CA THR A 30 16.92 20.32 19.62
C THR A 30 15.97 20.15 20.81
N GLY A 31 14.66 20.10 20.55
CA GLY A 31 13.65 19.82 21.56
C GLY A 31 13.78 18.43 22.20
N GLY A 32 13.09 18.20 23.29
CA GLY A 32 13.09 16.91 23.99
C GLY A 32 12.45 15.79 23.18
N SER A 33 12.67 14.54 23.59
CA SER A 33 12.12 13.34 22.98
C SER A 33 11.19 12.58 23.94
N ILE A 34 10.24 11.84 23.40
CA ILE A 34 9.45 10.82 24.09
C ILE A 34 9.84 9.46 23.52
N SER A 35 10.21 8.51 24.39
CA SER A 35 10.54 7.14 23.99
C SER A 35 9.72 6.14 24.79
N MET A 36 9.09 5.20 24.10
CA MET A 36 8.35 4.10 24.71
C MET A 36 8.81 2.79 24.11
N SER A 37 9.24 1.84 24.96
CA SER A 37 9.69 0.52 24.54
C SER A 37 9.19 -0.54 25.52
N THR A 38 8.99 -1.75 25.01
CA THR A 38 8.64 -2.92 25.82
C THR A 38 9.89 -3.63 26.31
N GLY A 39 9.75 -4.44 27.37
CA GLY A 39 10.86 -5.20 27.94
C GLY A 39 11.36 -6.31 27.03
N PHE A 40 12.66 -6.55 27.06
CA PHE A 40 13.32 -7.65 26.36
C PHE A 40 13.20 -8.96 27.17
N GLY A 41 12.94 -10.06 26.47
CA GLY A 41 12.96 -11.41 27.05
C GLY A 41 14.18 -12.19 26.52
N SER A 42 15.13 -12.52 27.38
CA SER A 42 16.37 -13.20 26.98
C SER A 42 16.19 -14.69 26.64
N VAL A 43 15.18 -15.35 27.21
CA VAL A 43 14.90 -16.78 27.01
C VAL A 43 13.49 -17.03 26.44
N ARG A 44 12.60 -16.08 26.61
CA ARG A 44 11.18 -16.15 26.19
C ARG A 44 10.78 -14.89 25.43
N SER A 45 9.48 -14.75 25.16
CA SER A 45 8.92 -13.63 24.42
C SER A 45 9.19 -12.27 25.09
N SER A 46 9.39 -11.25 24.31
CA SER A 46 9.37 -9.83 24.74
C SER A 46 7.95 -9.37 25.06
N GLY A 47 7.82 -8.21 25.68
CA GLY A 47 6.54 -7.58 25.95
C GLY A 47 5.86 -7.08 24.67
N SER A 48 4.54 -6.84 24.74
CA SER A 48 3.74 -6.23 23.68
C SER A 48 3.49 -4.75 23.95
N PHE A 49 3.38 -3.94 22.89
CA PHE A 49 2.96 -2.55 22.93
C PHE A 49 1.63 -2.41 22.19
N THR A 50 0.59 -1.90 22.83
CA THR A 50 -0.74 -1.70 22.24
C THR A 50 -1.13 -0.24 22.33
N LEU A 51 -1.58 0.33 21.21
CA LEU A 51 -2.13 1.68 21.11
C LEU A 51 -3.48 1.61 20.40
N ALA A 52 -4.55 1.90 21.11
CA ALA A 52 -5.91 1.78 20.59
C ALA A 52 -6.81 2.92 21.14
N SER A 53 -7.76 3.36 20.36
CA SER A 53 -8.92 4.11 20.82
C SER A 53 -10.01 3.13 21.28
N SER A 54 -10.83 3.54 22.24
CA SER A 54 -11.96 2.73 22.71
C SER A 54 -13.13 2.77 21.71
N ASP A 55 -13.98 1.76 21.78
CA ASP A 55 -15.25 1.74 21.06
C ASP A 55 -16.19 2.85 21.59
N SER A 56 -17.09 3.30 20.73
CA SER A 56 -18.16 4.22 21.12
C SER A 56 -19.34 3.47 21.76
N GLY A 57 -20.16 4.19 22.51
CA GLY A 57 -21.50 3.70 22.87
C GLY A 57 -22.44 3.66 21.65
N ALA A 58 -23.68 3.19 21.88
CA ALA A 58 -24.68 2.89 20.86
C ALA A 58 -25.02 4.05 19.88
N SER A 59 -24.80 5.30 20.26
CA SER A 59 -25.12 6.49 19.42
C SER A 59 -23.94 7.43 19.22
N GLY A 60 -22.71 6.98 19.46
CA GLY A 60 -21.52 7.81 19.39
C GLY A 60 -20.59 7.43 18.24
N VAL A 61 -19.52 8.20 18.08
CA VAL A 61 -18.41 7.94 17.17
C VAL A 61 -17.19 7.55 18.00
N SER A 62 -16.47 6.49 17.60
CA SER A 62 -15.24 6.07 18.28
C SER A 62 -14.12 7.11 18.12
N GLY A 63 -13.14 7.07 19.02
CA GLY A 63 -11.98 7.95 18.97
C GLY A 63 -11.10 7.71 17.73
N SER A 64 -10.39 8.74 17.30
CA SER A 64 -9.39 8.62 16.24
C SER A 64 -7.99 8.39 16.80
N LEU A 65 -7.16 7.65 16.05
CA LEU A 65 -5.73 7.55 16.26
C LEU A 65 -5.00 8.31 15.15
N SER A 66 -4.20 9.32 15.49
CA SER A 66 -3.44 10.12 14.53
C SER A 66 -1.95 10.02 14.79
N LEU A 67 -1.19 9.54 13.80
CA LEU A 67 0.27 9.47 13.78
C LEU A 67 0.78 10.37 12.67
N LYS A 68 1.52 11.42 13.01
CA LYS A 68 2.08 12.34 12.03
C LYS A 68 3.45 12.85 12.46
N SER A 69 4.35 13.06 11.53
CA SER A 69 5.58 13.82 11.74
C SER A 69 5.31 15.33 11.69
N GLY A 70 6.20 16.11 12.27
CA GLY A 70 6.15 17.56 12.19
C GLY A 70 6.52 18.08 10.80
N SER A 71 6.09 19.31 10.49
CA SER A 71 6.52 20.05 9.30
C SER A 71 7.76 20.88 9.62
N ALA A 72 8.60 21.12 8.62
CA ALA A 72 9.75 22.01 8.69
C ALA A 72 9.54 23.20 7.73
N SER A 73 9.82 24.40 8.20
CA SER A 73 9.81 25.62 7.37
C SER A 73 11.09 25.76 6.52
N SER A 74 12.20 25.25 7.03
CA SER A 74 13.51 25.22 6.32
C SER A 74 14.22 23.93 6.71
N GLY A 75 14.51 23.11 5.75
CA GLY A 75 15.07 21.76 5.97
C GLY A 75 14.05 20.63 5.72
N SER A 76 14.44 19.40 6.06
CA SER A 76 13.59 18.22 5.85
C SER A 76 12.63 17.98 7.02
N SER A 77 11.40 17.60 6.73
CA SER A 77 10.43 17.12 7.72
C SER A 77 10.83 15.73 8.27
N GLY A 78 10.25 15.35 9.42
CA GLY A 78 10.43 14.01 9.97
C GLY A 78 9.79 12.91 9.14
N SER A 79 10.18 11.66 9.40
CA SER A 79 9.60 10.46 8.78
C SER A 79 8.75 9.66 9.77
N ILE A 80 7.82 8.87 9.24
CA ILE A 80 7.10 7.81 9.97
C ILE A 80 7.52 6.48 9.35
N VAL A 81 8.02 5.54 10.17
CA VAL A 81 8.51 4.23 9.70
C VAL A 81 7.76 3.12 10.41
N PHE A 82 7.10 2.24 9.65
CA PHE A 82 6.54 0.99 10.13
C PHE A 82 7.43 -0.16 9.64
N LYS A 83 8.03 -0.89 10.56
CA LYS A 83 8.95 -2.00 10.25
C LYS A 83 8.73 -3.14 11.22
N THR A 84 8.66 -4.35 10.71
CA THR A 84 8.66 -5.58 11.50
C THR A 84 10.10 -6.10 11.70
N GLY A 85 10.30 -6.90 12.74
CA GLY A 85 11.58 -7.56 12.98
C GLY A 85 11.84 -8.71 12.00
N SER A 86 13.12 -9.04 11.81
CA SER A 86 13.56 -10.23 11.10
C SER A 86 13.67 -11.43 12.05
N SER A 87 13.56 -12.63 11.51
CA SER A 87 13.80 -13.90 12.24
C SER A 87 14.90 -14.68 11.54
N ILE A 88 15.75 -15.34 12.32
CA ILE A 88 16.83 -16.21 11.81
C ILE A 88 16.31 -17.63 11.54
N SER A 89 15.43 -18.14 12.39
CA SER A 89 14.95 -19.54 12.34
C SER A 89 13.41 -19.62 12.38
N GLY A 90 12.71 -18.63 11.87
CA GLY A 90 11.25 -18.59 11.85
C GLY A 90 10.74 -17.61 10.81
N THR A 91 9.44 -17.34 10.80
CA THR A 91 8.83 -16.36 9.93
C THR A 91 9.07 -14.93 10.42
N GLY A 92 9.31 -14.00 9.50
CA GLY A 92 9.34 -12.56 9.78
C GLY A 92 7.97 -12.04 10.23
N GLY A 93 7.96 -10.89 10.91
CA GLY A 93 6.72 -10.23 11.30
C GLY A 93 5.94 -9.70 10.09
N SER A 94 4.64 -9.46 10.26
CA SER A 94 3.75 -8.90 9.24
C SER A 94 3.23 -7.51 9.62
N ILE A 95 2.92 -6.68 8.62
CA ILE A 95 2.13 -5.45 8.76
C ILE A 95 0.81 -5.68 8.03
N SER A 96 -0.31 -5.51 8.74
CA SER A 96 -1.65 -5.63 8.17
C SER A 96 -2.38 -4.29 8.28
N VAL A 97 -2.97 -3.83 7.19
CA VAL A 97 -3.83 -2.65 7.15
C VAL A 97 -5.21 -3.08 6.68
N SER A 98 -6.18 -3.03 7.57
CA SER A 98 -7.58 -3.35 7.27
C SER A 98 -8.50 -2.25 7.76
N LEU A 99 -9.61 -2.07 7.11
CA LEU A 99 -10.61 -1.06 7.44
C LEU A 99 -11.91 -1.72 7.88
N GLY A 100 -12.66 -1.02 8.72
CA GLY A 100 -13.98 -1.45 9.16
C GLY A 100 -14.99 -1.47 8.02
N ALA A 101 -15.95 -2.40 8.10
CA ALA A 101 -17.12 -2.43 7.25
C ALA A 101 -18.14 -1.37 7.71
N GLY A 102 -18.92 -0.87 6.78
CA GLY A 102 -20.15 -0.11 7.07
C GLY A 102 -21.36 -0.99 6.79
N ASP A 103 -22.33 -1.01 7.68
CA ASP A 103 -23.57 -1.78 7.53
C ASP A 103 -24.61 -0.97 6.74
N GLU A 104 -24.89 0.26 7.17
CA GLU A 104 -25.82 1.17 6.46
C GLU A 104 -25.09 2.26 5.66
N GLY A 105 -23.76 2.30 5.68
CA GLY A 105 -22.92 3.29 5.03
C GLY A 105 -21.82 2.68 4.20
N ALA A 106 -21.06 3.55 3.52
CA ALA A 106 -19.88 3.11 2.76
C ALA A 106 -18.79 2.57 3.70
N GLY A 107 -18.08 1.52 3.28
CA GLY A 107 -16.89 1.01 3.97
C GLY A 107 -15.76 2.04 3.99
N GLY A 108 -14.78 1.79 4.85
CA GLY A 108 -13.58 2.65 4.95
C GLY A 108 -12.75 2.69 3.67
N ARG A 109 -11.93 3.72 3.49
CA ARG A 109 -11.09 3.95 2.30
C ARG A 109 -9.61 4.06 2.68
N ILE A 110 -8.74 3.34 1.98
CA ILE A 110 -7.28 3.53 2.04
C ILE A 110 -6.86 4.47 0.90
N VAL A 111 -6.05 5.48 1.24
CA VAL A 111 -5.42 6.37 0.26
C VAL A 111 -3.92 6.35 0.48
N VAL A 112 -3.17 6.03 -0.58
CA VAL A 112 -1.71 6.08 -0.59
C VAL A 112 -1.30 7.08 -1.67
N SER A 113 -0.64 8.16 -1.28
CA SER A 113 -0.14 9.18 -2.20
C SER A 113 1.26 9.62 -1.81
N ALA A 114 2.11 9.84 -2.81
CA ALA A 114 3.41 10.44 -2.60
C ALA A 114 3.29 11.97 -2.53
N GLY A 115 4.28 12.63 -1.93
CA GLY A 115 4.33 14.07 -1.80
C GLY A 115 4.56 14.77 -3.15
N THR A 116 4.02 15.97 -3.30
CA THR A 116 4.26 16.85 -4.44
C THR A 116 5.49 17.73 -4.22
N SER A 117 6.14 18.14 -5.30
CA SER A 117 7.19 19.15 -5.30
C SER A 117 6.89 20.21 -6.35
N PHE A 118 7.14 21.48 -6.05
CA PHE A 118 6.97 22.58 -7.01
C PHE A 118 8.20 22.76 -7.92
N ASP A 119 9.41 22.57 -7.36
CA ASP A 119 10.67 22.88 -8.07
C ASP A 119 11.51 21.64 -8.39
N LYS A 120 11.15 20.50 -7.90
CA LYS A 120 11.90 19.24 -8.06
C LYS A 120 10.97 18.09 -8.41
N THR A 121 11.52 16.91 -8.60
CA THR A 121 10.76 15.68 -8.84
C THR A 121 9.88 15.36 -7.63
N GLY A 122 8.61 15.04 -7.85
CA GLY A 122 7.69 14.56 -6.83
C GLY A 122 8.14 13.23 -6.23
N GLY A 123 7.54 12.86 -5.10
CA GLY A 123 7.80 11.58 -4.44
C GLY A 123 7.31 10.38 -5.26
N SER A 124 7.78 9.19 -4.91
CA SER A 124 7.40 7.92 -5.54
C SER A 124 6.64 7.00 -4.57
N VAL A 125 5.80 6.13 -5.11
CA VAL A 125 5.19 4.98 -4.41
C VAL A 125 5.77 3.72 -5.05
N SER A 126 6.35 2.82 -4.24
CA SER A 126 6.90 1.54 -4.70
C SER A 126 6.32 0.39 -3.89
N LEU A 127 5.84 -0.64 -4.58
CA LEU A 127 5.27 -1.85 -4.01
C LEU A 127 5.97 -3.05 -4.65
N SER A 128 6.57 -3.92 -3.84
CA SER A 128 7.23 -5.14 -4.31
C SER A 128 6.97 -6.31 -3.37
N SER A 129 6.88 -7.50 -3.91
CA SER A 129 6.90 -8.74 -3.13
C SER A 129 8.32 -9.07 -2.67
N GLY A 130 8.46 -9.98 -1.69
CA GLY A 130 9.74 -10.43 -1.20
C GLY A 130 10.42 -11.42 -2.16
N GLU A 131 11.74 -11.37 -2.21
CA GLU A 131 12.58 -12.34 -2.93
C GLU A 131 12.74 -13.63 -2.12
N GLY A 132 12.76 -14.77 -2.79
CA GLY A 132 13.17 -16.05 -2.24
C GLY A 132 14.52 -16.45 -2.83
N SER A 133 15.57 -16.46 -2.01
CA SER A 133 16.95 -16.75 -2.47
C SER A 133 17.17 -18.21 -2.86
N SER A 134 16.43 -19.13 -2.28
CA SER A 134 16.55 -20.58 -2.52
C SER A 134 15.24 -21.25 -2.91
N THR A 135 14.15 -20.49 -2.92
CA THR A 135 12.79 -20.96 -3.21
C THR A 135 12.03 -19.89 -3.99
N SER A 136 10.73 -20.04 -4.13
CA SER A 136 9.88 -19.08 -4.85
C SER A 136 9.81 -17.73 -4.15
N SER A 137 9.74 -16.65 -4.92
CA SER A 137 9.40 -15.30 -4.44
C SER A 137 7.94 -15.21 -4.00
N GLY A 138 7.61 -14.16 -3.24
CA GLY A 138 6.24 -13.86 -2.87
C GLY A 138 5.40 -13.41 -4.08
N ALA A 139 4.08 -13.54 -3.98
CA ALA A 139 3.14 -13.04 -4.98
C ALA A 139 2.74 -11.58 -4.67
N PHE A 140 2.45 -10.83 -5.71
CA PHE A 140 1.79 -9.52 -5.64
C PHE A 140 0.41 -9.63 -6.30
N THR A 141 -0.66 -9.37 -5.55
CA THR A 141 -2.03 -9.46 -6.04
C THR A 141 -2.76 -8.13 -5.91
N LEU A 142 -3.36 -7.66 -6.99
CA LEU A 142 -4.19 -6.45 -7.03
C LEU A 142 -5.51 -6.79 -7.71
N ARG A 143 -6.63 -6.66 -7.00
CA ARG A 143 -7.96 -6.98 -7.51
C ARG A 143 -9.03 -6.08 -6.89
N SER A 144 -10.10 -5.80 -7.61
CA SER A 144 -11.39 -5.39 -7.06
C SER A 144 -12.18 -6.63 -6.61
N THR A 145 -13.05 -6.46 -5.63
CA THR A 145 -13.95 -7.53 -5.17
C THR A 145 -15.23 -7.56 -6.02
N ASP A 146 -15.97 -8.66 -5.90
CA ASP A 146 -17.25 -8.83 -6.58
C ASP A 146 -18.29 -7.82 -6.06
N GLY A 147 -19.20 -7.42 -6.92
CA GLY A 147 -20.38 -6.66 -6.54
C GLY A 147 -21.40 -7.54 -5.82
N GLY A 148 -22.23 -6.97 -4.97
CA GLY A 148 -23.37 -7.66 -4.38
C GLY A 148 -24.47 -7.95 -5.42
N SER A 149 -25.54 -8.65 -5.00
CA SER A 149 -26.62 -9.13 -5.88
C SER A 149 -27.29 -8.03 -6.75
N ASN A 150 -27.24 -6.78 -6.33
CA ASN A 150 -27.85 -5.65 -7.04
C ASN A 150 -26.84 -4.54 -7.39
N GLY A 151 -25.53 -4.82 -7.32
CA GLY A 151 -24.46 -3.86 -7.53
C GLY A 151 -23.46 -4.30 -8.58
N ALA A 152 -22.72 -3.34 -9.13
CA ALA A 152 -21.58 -3.61 -9.98
C ALA A 152 -20.31 -3.81 -9.16
N SER A 153 -19.36 -4.61 -9.67
CA SER A 153 -18.01 -4.72 -9.10
C SER A 153 -17.21 -3.44 -9.29
N GLY A 154 -16.21 -3.21 -8.45
CA GLY A 154 -15.32 -2.06 -8.55
C GLY A 154 -14.44 -2.12 -9.81
N GLY A 155 -14.14 -0.97 -10.39
CA GLY A 155 -13.18 -0.84 -11.49
C GLY A 155 -11.74 -0.77 -11.01
N MET A 156 -10.79 -1.14 -11.89
CA MET A 156 -9.35 -0.97 -11.72
C MET A 156 -8.80 -0.12 -12.86
N SER A 157 -8.03 0.92 -12.52
CA SER A 157 -7.49 1.84 -13.52
C SER A 157 -5.98 2.00 -13.35
N PHE A 158 -5.22 1.78 -14.41
CA PHE A 158 -3.80 2.09 -14.52
C PHE A 158 -3.62 3.22 -15.52
N LYS A 159 -3.11 4.36 -15.06
CA LYS A 159 -2.99 5.56 -15.87
C LYS A 159 -1.71 6.32 -15.50
N THR A 160 -0.96 6.75 -16.50
CA THR A 160 0.13 7.70 -16.33
C THR A 160 -0.38 9.15 -16.48
N GLY A 161 0.35 10.09 -15.93
CA GLY A 161 0.07 11.51 -16.08
C GLY A 161 0.42 12.03 -17.48
N SER A 162 -0.15 13.16 -17.84
CA SER A 162 0.22 13.94 -19.03
C SER A 162 1.30 14.96 -18.68
N ALA A 163 2.15 15.28 -19.65
CA ALA A 163 3.15 16.35 -19.57
C ALA A 163 2.76 17.48 -20.54
N SER A 164 2.85 18.72 -20.07
CA SER A 164 2.66 19.90 -20.92
C SER A 164 3.91 20.24 -21.73
N SER A 165 5.09 19.89 -21.23
CA SER A 165 6.38 20.07 -21.91
C SER A 165 7.28 18.89 -21.52
N GLY A 166 7.62 18.06 -22.46
CA GLY A 166 8.35 16.81 -22.23
C GLY A 166 7.54 15.56 -22.56
N SER A 167 8.10 14.38 -22.27
CA SER A 167 7.46 13.11 -22.57
C SER A 167 6.45 12.70 -21.50
N GLY A 168 5.33 12.12 -21.89
CA GLY A 168 4.39 11.46 -20.99
C GLY A 168 4.98 10.21 -20.33
N GLY A 169 4.37 9.73 -19.27
CA GLY A 169 4.78 8.49 -18.59
C GLY A 169 4.46 7.24 -19.43
N SER A 170 5.13 6.13 -19.14
CA SER A 170 4.89 4.82 -19.76
C SER A 170 4.28 3.81 -18.79
N ILE A 171 3.53 2.86 -19.31
CA ILE A 171 3.08 1.65 -18.60
C ILE A 171 3.77 0.47 -19.25
N VAL A 172 4.50 -0.33 -18.46
CA VAL A 172 5.20 -1.52 -18.92
C VAL A 172 4.65 -2.74 -18.19
N LEU A 173 4.14 -3.72 -18.95
CA LEU A 173 3.76 -5.04 -18.44
C LEU A 173 4.72 -6.06 -19.02
N LYS A 174 5.44 -6.77 -18.17
CA LYS A 174 6.43 -7.77 -18.57
C LYS A 174 6.39 -8.95 -17.61
N SER A 175 6.34 -10.15 -18.15
CA SER A 175 6.54 -11.39 -17.39
C SER A 175 8.03 -11.69 -17.23
N GLY A 176 8.38 -12.55 -16.28
CA GLY A 176 9.75 -13.00 -16.04
C GLY A 176 10.23 -13.98 -17.08
N SER A 177 11.56 -14.02 -17.29
CA SER A 177 12.23 -15.05 -18.07
C SER A 177 12.76 -16.18 -17.17
N ALA A 178 12.89 -17.39 -17.69
CA ALA A 178 13.53 -18.51 -17.03
C ALA A 178 14.75 -18.95 -17.84
N VAL A 179 15.79 -19.42 -17.13
CA VAL A 179 16.99 -20.01 -17.75
C VAL A 179 16.78 -21.52 -17.98
N SER A 180 16.11 -22.19 -17.04
CA SER A 180 15.81 -23.63 -17.11
C SER A 180 14.36 -23.83 -16.70
N GLY A 181 13.44 -23.77 -17.64
CA GLY A 181 12.00 -23.86 -17.43
C GLY A 181 11.25 -22.90 -18.33
N ASP A 182 9.93 -22.87 -18.18
CA ASP A 182 9.06 -22.03 -19.01
C ASP A 182 9.10 -20.56 -18.56
N GLY A 183 9.11 -19.64 -19.53
CA GLY A 183 8.95 -18.21 -19.28
C GLY A 183 7.56 -17.88 -18.75
N GLY A 184 7.44 -16.77 -18.02
CA GLY A 184 6.14 -16.30 -17.54
C GLY A 184 5.23 -15.85 -18.69
N SER A 185 3.91 -15.88 -18.49
CA SER A 185 2.91 -15.44 -19.45
C SER A 185 2.20 -14.16 -19.02
N ILE A 186 1.66 -13.40 -19.97
CA ILE A 186 0.70 -12.33 -19.77
C ILE A 186 -0.60 -12.74 -20.46
N SER A 187 -1.71 -12.80 -19.73
CA SER A 187 -3.03 -13.12 -20.25
C SER A 187 -3.96 -11.93 -20.08
N VAL A 188 -4.64 -11.54 -21.16
CA VAL A 188 -5.66 -10.50 -21.17
C VAL A 188 -6.98 -11.12 -21.61
N SER A 189 -7.95 -11.18 -20.73
CA SER A 189 -9.29 -11.69 -21.02
C SER A 189 -10.35 -10.72 -20.50
N VAL A 190 -11.50 -10.74 -21.10
CA VAL A 190 -12.66 -9.95 -20.72
C VAL A 190 -13.82 -10.85 -20.31
N GLY A 191 -14.67 -10.37 -19.40
CA GLY A 191 -15.82 -11.11 -18.93
C GLY A 191 -16.91 -11.27 -19.98
N SER A 192 -17.69 -12.35 -19.87
CA SER A 192 -18.92 -12.57 -20.63
C SER A 192 -20.10 -11.83 -19.99
N GLY A 193 -21.06 -11.45 -20.79
CA GLY A 193 -22.38 -11.01 -20.33
C GLY A 193 -23.40 -12.13 -20.59
N ASP A 194 -24.31 -12.34 -19.66
CA ASP A 194 -25.39 -13.33 -19.81
C ASP A 194 -26.61 -12.72 -20.51
N THR A 195 -27.08 -11.57 -20.03
CA THR A 195 -28.22 -10.85 -20.60
C THR A 195 -27.83 -9.55 -21.33
N GLY A 196 -26.55 -9.20 -21.30
CA GLY A 196 -25.97 -8.02 -21.93
C GLY A 196 -24.79 -8.35 -22.84
N ALA A 197 -24.21 -7.33 -23.46
CA ALA A 197 -23.02 -7.50 -24.30
C ALA A 197 -21.80 -7.93 -23.45
N GLY A 198 -20.98 -8.83 -23.99
CA GLY A 198 -19.69 -9.20 -23.42
C GLY A 198 -18.71 -8.03 -23.42
N GLY A 199 -17.66 -8.16 -22.61
CA GLY A 199 -16.59 -7.16 -22.53
C GLY A 199 -15.79 -7.05 -23.84
N ARG A 200 -15.03 -5.98 -24.01
CA ARG A 200 -14.23 -5.68 -25.21
C ARG A 200 -12.81 -5.30 -24.83
N VAL A 201 -11.83 -5.85 -25.51
CA VAL A 201 -10.44 -5.37 -25.49
C VAL A 201 -10.25 -4.36 -26.63
N VAL A 202 -9.70 -3.18 -26.32
CA VAL A 202 -9.40 -2.14 -27.30
C VAL A 202 -7.95 -1.73 -27.17
N LEU A 203 -7.19 -1.80 -28.27
CA LEU A 203 -5.81 -1.31 -28.38
C LEU A 203 -5.75 -0.20 -29.40
N ILE A 204 -5.31 0.98 -28.98
CA ILE A 204 -5.22 2.17 -29.83
C ILE A 204 -3.83 2.76 -29.70
N ALA A 205 -3.14 2.96 -30.80
CA ALA A 205 -1.90 3.72 -30.85
C ALA A 205 -2.20 5.23 -30.75
N GLY A 206 -1.29 5.98 -30.11
CA GLY A 206 -1.41 7.44 -29.98
C GLY A 206 -1.21 8.14 -31.32
N GLY A 207 -1.96 9.21 -31.56
CA GLY A 207 -1.77 10.11 -32.69
C GLY A 207 -0.66 11.14 -32.42
N SER A 208 -0.12 11.72 -33.50
CA SER A 208 0.73 12.91 -33.51
C SER A 208 0.21 13.89 -34.54
N THR A 209 0.36 15.18 -34.27
CA THR A 209 0.00 16.26 -35.20
C THR A 209 1.16 16.66 -36.10
N ASP A 210 2.38 16.49 -35.62
CA ASP A 210 3.59 17.06 -36.29
C ASP A 210 4.53 16.00 -36.84
N ILE A 211 4.46 14.78 -36.32
CA ILE A 211 5.32 13.65 -36.74
C ILE A 211 4.50 12.36 -36.84
N THR A 212 5.17 11.25 -37.11
CA THR A 212 4.53 9.93 -37.19
C THR A 212 3.87 9.53 -35.87
N GLY A 213 2.61 9.12 -35.90
CA GLY A 213 1.89 8.56 -34.76
C GLY A 213 2.49 7.24 -34.27
N GLY A 214 2.05 6.79 -33.09
CA GLY A 214 2.47 5.50 -32.52
C GLY A 214 1.95 4.32 -33.32
N SER A 215 2.47 3.12 -33.03
CA SER A 215 2.07 1.87 -33.65
C SER A 215 1.66 0.80 -32.64
N VAL A 216 0.77 -0.11 -33.04
CA VAL A 216 0.54 -1.40 -32.37
C VAL A 216 1.30 -2.47 -33.17
N SER A 217 2.24 -3.15 -32.53
CA SER A 217 3.04 -4.21 -33.17
C SER A 217 2.83 -5.52 -32.42
N VAL A 218 2.55 -6.60 -33.16
CA VAL A 218 2.46 -7.96 -32.62
C VAL A 218 3.45 -8.81 -33.39
N SER A 219 4.36 -9.48 -32.68
CA SER A 219 5.30 -10.45 -33.29
C SER A 219 5.09 -11.83 -32.68
N TYR A 220 5.22 -12.83 -33.52
CA TYR A 220 5.12 -14.25 -33.16
C TYR A 220 6.35 -14.97 -33.67
N THR A 221 7.00 -15.74 -32.80
CA THR A 221 8.10 -16.63 -33.20
C THR A 221 7.76 -18.06 -32.82
N HIS A 222 7.81 -18.96 -33.80
CA HIS A 222 7.67 -20.38 -33.59
C HIS A 222 8.99 -21.05 -33.97
N LEU A 223 9.67 -21.65 -32.99
CA LEU A 223 10.83 -22.50 -33.25
C LEU A 223 10.33 -23.92 -33.46
N ARG A 224 10.44 -24.43 -34.68
CA ARG A 224 10.24 -25.88 -34.94
C ARG A 224 11.35 -26.67 -34.23
N ALA A 225 10.97 -27.73 -33.54
CA ALA A 225 11.92 -28.76 -33.19
C ALA A 225 12.51 -29.33 -34.52
N HIS A 226 13.81 -29.31 -34.68
CA HIS A 226 14.47 -30.09 -35.71
C HIS A 226 14.17 -31.56 -35.42
N GLU A 227 13.30 -32.16 -36.22
CA GLU A 227 13.28 -33.62 -36.36
C GLU A 227 14.59 -33.99 -37.01
N THR A 228 15.49 -34.63 -36.29
CA THR A 228 16.62 -35.34 -36.86
C THR A 228 16.04 -36.58 -37.50
N GLU A 229 15.84 -36.55 -38.84
CA GLU A 229 15.70 -37.80 -39.62
C GLU A 229 17.04 -38.52 -39.54
N GLU A 230 17.06 -39.68 -38.88
CA GLU A 230 18.12 -40.66 -39.05
C GLU A 230 17.98 -41.40 -40.38
#